data_43607460749f974ad6e51a71e93b963c
#
_entry.id   43607460749f974ad6e51a71e93b963c
#
_cell.length_a   1.000
_cell.length_b   1.000
_cell.length_c   1.000
_cell.angle_alpha   90.00
_cell.angle_beta   90.00
_cell.angle_gamma   90.00
#
_symmetry.space_group_name_H-M   'P 1'
#
loop_
_entity.id
_entity.type
_entity.pdbx_description
1 polymer ?
#
loop_
_entity_poly.entity_id
_entity_poly.type
_entity_poly.pdbx_seq_one_letter_code
_entity_poly.pdbx_strand_id
1 'polypeptide(L)'
;VHGDHSNLVGELWNRFYGRVLVPAECAMEVAKAYDIPYGAIYPLYPGNTYYFDDFTLKVYPGAHDNRAFREGKFQRPSDPRSLYDGSEGFGISCPSNLGPLGSMYNFNYLIETKNNYRIDFSAGRDFEEHLQHVQKERPNLMLRHRIRSYTPEQYADMIEQMGAQLMLPLHHNNARASGEDLNEYMRKVNEILISRNCSGRTFNPEPYRWYQICTSILAE
;
A
#
# COMPACT_ATOMS: atom_id res chain seq x y z
N VAL A 1 -9.64 -3.21 -4.26
CA VAL A 1 -9.27 -4.27 -3.32
C VAL A 1 -9.03 -5.55 -4.10
N HIS A 2 -7.81 -6.08 -4.09
CA HIS A 2 -7.41 -7.30 -4.79
C HIS A 2 -7.08 -8.40 -3.80
N GLY A 3 -7.18 -9.66 -4.23
CA GLY A 3 -6.95 -10.82 -3.36
C GLY A 3 -5.55 -10.88 -2.77
N ASP A 4 -4.54 -10.51 -3.53
CA ASP A 4 -3.14 -10.45 -3.07
C ASP A 4 -2.88 -9.36 -2.01
N HIS A 5 -3.82 -8.45 -1.82
CA HIS A 5 -3.80 -7.41 -0.77
C HIS A 5 -4.78 -7.67 0.38
N SER A 6 -5.69 -8.61 0.23
CA SER A 6 -6.79 -8.84 1.18
C SER A 6 -6.98 -10.28 1.63
N ASN A 7 -6.23 -11.22 1.09
CA ASN A 7 -6.38 -12.66 1.34
C ASN A 7 -6.27 -13.09 2.81
N LEU A 8 -5.60 -12.31 3.66
CA LEU A 8 -5.46 -12.58 5.08
C LEU A 8 -6.49 -11.86 5.97
N VAL A 9 -7.34 -11.01 5.39
CA VAL A 9 -8.26 -10.16 6.17
C VAL A 9 -9.20 -11.01 7.04
N GLY A 10 -9.79 -12.06 6.49
CA GLY A 10 -10.69 -12.95 7.25
C GLY A 10 -9.97 -13.70 8.37
N GLU A 11 -8.76 -14.21 8.11
CA GLU A 11 -7.96 -14.91 9.13
C GLU A 11 -7.55 -13.97 10.27
N LEU A 12 -7.08 -12.76 9.92
CA LEU A 12 -6.69 -11.76 10.90
C LEU A 12 -7.89 -11.32 11.73
N TRP A 13 -9.05 -11.13 11.11
CA TRP A 13 -10.25 -10.77 11.83
C TRP A 13 -10.68 -11.87 12.80
N ASN A 14 -10.73 -13.11 12.35
CA ASN A 14 -11.09 -14.27 13.20
C ASN A 14 -10.14 -14.44 14.40
N ARG A 15 -8.89 -14.04 14.24
CA ARG A 15 -7.88 -14.17 15.29
C ARG A 15 -7.92 -13.02 16.29
N PHE A 16 -8.15 -11.80 15.82
CA PHE A 16 -7.99 -10.59 16.65
C PHE A 16 -9.29 -9.84 16.93
N TYR A 17 -10.38 -10.16 16.25
CA TYR A 17 -11.69 -9.51 16.38
C TYR A 17 -11.64 -7.98 16.31
N GLY A 18 -10.71 -7.45 15.51
CA GLY A 18 -10.53 -6.02 15.34
C GLY A 18 -11.57 -5.39 14.40
N ARG A 19 -11.36 -4.12 14.07
CA ARG A 19 -12.12 -3.44 13.04
C ARG A 19 -11.40 -3.54 11.72
N VAL A 20 -12.16 -3.72 10.63
CA VAL A 20 -11.62 -3.82 9.28
C VAL A 20 -11.94 -2.51 8.56
N LEU A 21 -10.91 -1.75 8.24
CA LEU A 21 -11.02 -0.47 7.56
C LEU A 21 -10.87 -0.70 6.06
N VAL A 22 -11.89 -0.31 5.30
CA VAL A 22 -11.93 -0.54 3.86
C VAL A 22 -12.55 0.65 3.13
N PRO A 23 -12.29 0.84 1.83
CA PRO A 23 -13.06 1.78 1.03
C PRO A 23 -14.57 1.53 1.19
N ALA A 24 -15.34 2.59 1.41
CA ALA A 24 -16.78 2.47 1.68
C ALA A 24 -17.53 1.68 0.60
N GLU A 25 -17.13 1.84 -0.64
CA GLU A 25 -17.71 1.17 -1.81
C GLU A 25 -17.48 -0.35 -1.81
N CYS A 26 -16.47 -0.82 -1.09
CA CYS A 26 -16.13 -2.25 -0.99
C CYS A 26 -16.58 -2.89 0.34
N ALA A 27 -17.20 -2.12 1.23
CA ALA A 27 -17.49 -2.56 2.59
C ALA A 27 -18.36 -3.83 2.65
N MET A 28 -19.43 -3.87 1.86
CA MET A 28 -20.34 -5.01 1.81
C MET A 28 -19.69 -6.25 1.20
N GLU A 29 -18.92 -6.07 0.15
CA GLU A 29 -18.21 -7.16 -0.54
C GLU A 29 -17.15 -7.78 0.36
N VAL A 30 -16.39 -6.95 1.07
CA VAL A 30 -15.40 -7.42 2.05
C VAL A 30 -16.06 -8.19 3.18
N ALA A 31 -17.13 -7.65 3.76
CA ALA A 31 -17.88 -8.32 4.81
C ALA A 31 -18.36 -9.71 4.36
N LYS A 32 -18.96 -9.78 3.18
CA LYS A 32 -19.52 -11.01 2.61
C LYS A 32 -18.43 -12.02 2.24
N ALA A 33 -17.36 -11.57 1.59
CA ALA A 33 -16.33 -12.48 1.08
C ALA A 33 -15.50 -13.12 2.20
N TYR A 34 -15.35 -12.46 3.33
CA TYR A 34 -14.57 -12.95 4.47
C TYR A 34 -15.40 -13.34 5.69
N ASP A 35 -16.73 -13.40 5.53
CA ASP A 35 -17.68 -13.72 6.61
C ASP A 35 -17.46 -12.85 7.86
N ILE A 36 -17.24 -11.55 7.63
CA ILE A 36 -17.03 -10.55 8.68
C ILE A 36 -18.35 -9.86 8.96
N PRO A 37 -18.82 -9.81 10.23
CA PRO A 37 -20.00 -9.04 10.57
C PRO A 37 -19.89 -7.59 10.12
N TYR A 38 -20.93 -7.08 9.45
CA TYR A 38 -20.88 -5.72 8.91
C TYR A 38 -20.57 -4.65 9.97
N GLY A 39 -20.98 -4.87 11.21
CA GLY A 39 -20.65 -4.00 12.34
C GLY A 39 -19.17 -3.93 12.70
N ALA A 40 -18.35 -4.87 12.20
CA ALA A 40 -16.89 -4.84 12.35
C ALA A 40 -16.19 -4.11 11.18
N ILE A 41 -16.93 -3.81 10.11
CA ILE A 41 -16.40 -3.05 8.96
C ILE A 41 -16.47 -1.55 9.25
N TYR A 42 -15.39 -0.87 8.98
CA TYR A 42 -15.28 0.58 9.11
C TYR A 42 -15.07 1.22 7.73
N PRO A 43 -16.13 1.79 7.13
CA PRO A 43 -16.04 2.37 5.79
C PRO A 43 -15.17 3.63 5.79
N LEU A 44 -14.24 3.69 4.86
CA LEU A 44 -13.35 4.84 4.66
C LEU A 44 -13.72 5.61 3.40
N TYR A 45 -13.54 6.92 3.46
CA TYR A 45 -13.72 7.83 2.33
C TYR A 45 -12.44 8.63 2.09
N PRO A 46 -12.03 8.84 0.83
CA PRO A 46 -10.86 9.64 0.53
C PRO A 46 -11.09 11.12 0.94
N GLY A 47 -10.03 11.78 1.36
CA GLY A 47 -10.07 13.16 1.86
C GLY A 47 -10.44 13.28 3.34
N ASN A 48 -10.86 12.19 3.99
CA ASN A 48 -11.23 12.22 5.40
C ASN A 48 -10.06 11.86 6.32
N THR A 49 -10.16 12.36 7.55
CA THR A 49 -9.29 12.01 8.67
C THR A 49 -10.11 11.30 9.73
N TYR A 50 -9.61 10.17 10.20
CA TYR A 50 -10.24 9.33 11.22
C TYR A 50 -9.36 9.33 12.46
N TYR A 51 -9.97 9.55 13.61
CA TYR A 51 -9.29 9.62 14.90
C TYR A 51 -9.58 8.36 15.69
N PHE A 52 -8.54 7.65 16.08
CA PHE A 52 -8.57 6.49 16.96
C PHE A 52 -7.80 6.79 18.24
N ASP A 53 -7.98 5.95 19.24
CA ASP A 53 -7.33 6.19 20.55
C ASP A 53 -5.81 6.25 20.45
N ASP A 54 -5.19 5.46 19.57
CA ASP A 54 -3.73 5.32 19.48
C ASP A 54 -3.11 5.95 18.24
N PHE A 55 -3.91 6.30 17.24
CA PHE A 55 -3.42 6.86 15.98
C PHE A 55 -4.49 7.68 15.26
N THR A 56 -4.03 8.50 14.35
CA THR A 56 -4.86 9.18 13.35
C THR A 56 -4.60 8.55 11.98
N LEU A 57 -5.67 8.35 11.21
CA LEU A 57 -5.60 7.85 9.84
C LEU A 57 -6.11 8.91 8.87
N LYS A 58 -5.24 9.40 7.99
CA LYS A 58 -5.62 10.25 6.86
C LYS A 58 -5.74 9.39 5.61
N VAL A 59 -6.82 9.53 4.87
CA VAL A 59 -7.12 8.74 3.67
C VAL A 59 -7.02 9.63 2.44
N TYR A 60 -6.19 9.24 1.51
CA TYR A 60 -5.98 9.94 0.24
C TYR A 60 -6.49 9.08 -0.92
N PRO A 61 -6.98 9.71 -2.00
CA PRO A 61 -7.25 8.96 -3.22
C PRO A 61 -5.95 8.33 -3.73
N GLY A 62 -6.05 7.12 -4.23
CA GLY A 62 -4.97 6.40 -4.89
C GLY A 62 -5.30 6.13 -6.35
N ALA A 63 -4.35 5.61 -7.10
CA ALA A 63 -4.56 5.19 -8.48
C ALA A 63 -4.05 3.77 -8.71
N HIS A 64 -4.80 3.02 -9.48
CA HIS A 64 -4.39 1.70 -9.97
C HIS A 64 -4.00 1.78 -11.44
N ASP A 65 -3.18 0.83 -11.91
CA ASP A 65 -2.89 0.74 -13.34
C ASP A 65 -4.12 0.20 -14.09
N ASN A 66 -4.78 1.06 -14.81
CA ASN A 66 -5.93 0.72 -15.64
C ASN A 66 -5.56 0.56 -17.13
N ARG A 67 -4.31 0.28 -17.44
CA ARG A 67 -3.79 0.18 -18.80
C ARG A 67 -4.56 -0.82 -19.64
N ALA A 68 -4.80 -2.01 -19.10
CA ALA A 68 -5.54 -3.07 -19.80
C ALA A 68 -6.94 -2.62 -20.22
N PHE A 69 -7.61 -1.83 -19.40
CA PHE A 69 -8.90 -1.25 -19.74
C PHE A 69 -8.78 -0.20 -20.84
N ARG A 70 -7.84 0.74 -20.72
CA ARG A 70 -7.62 1.78 -21.75
C ARG A 70 -7.22 1.22 -23.10
N GLU A 71 -6.56 0.07 -23.11
CA GLU A 71 -6.19 -0.66 -24.33
C GLU A 71 -7.30 -1.58 -24.84
N GLY A 72 -8.48 -1.56 -24.25
CA GLY A 72 -9.60 -2.43 -24.62
C GLY A 72 -9.39 -3.91 -24.33
N LYS A 73 -8.39 -4.25 -23.52
CA LYS A 73 -8.05 -5.64 -23.16
C LYS A 73 -8.83 -6.16 -21.96
N PHE A 74 -9.56 -5.29 -21.30
CA PHE A 74 -10.39 -5.71 -20.17
C PHE A 74 -11.62 -6.45 -20.68
N GLN A 75 -11.78 -7.69 -20.23
CA GLN A 75 -13.00 -8.47 -20.45
C GLN A 75 -13.69 -8.68 -19.10
N ARG A 76 -14.97 -8.37 -19.08
CA ARG A 76 -15.79 -8.68 -17.92
C ARG A 76 -15.95 -10.19 -17.81
N PRO A 77 -15.76 -10.81 -16.62
CA PRO A 77 -16.00 -12.24 -16.45
C PRO A 77 -17.40 -12.62 -16.89
N SER A 78 -17.53 -13.75 -17.55
CA SER A 78 -18.81 -14.28 -17.99
C SER A 78 -19.72 -14.67 -16.81
N ASP A 79 -19.11 -15.09 -15.70
CA ASP A 79 -19.80 -15.38 -14.44
C ASP A 79 -19.34 -14.40 -13.35
N PRO A 80 -20.21 -13.44 -12.94
CA PRO A 80 -19.88 -12.52 -11.87
C PRO A 80 -19.56 -13.18 -10.54
N ARG A 81 -19.94 -14.44 -10.30
CA ARG A 81 -19.65 -15.17 -9.07
C ARG A 81 -18.18 -15.54 -8.96
N SER A 82 -17.49 -15.75 -10.08
CA SER A 82 -16.05 -16.01 -10.12
C SER A 82 -15.24 -14.87 -9.50
N LEU A 83 -15.82 -13.69 -9.46
CA LEU A 83 -15.24 -12.52 -8.83
C LEU A 83 -15.19 -12.60 -7.29
N TYR A 84 -16.00 -13.45 -6.69
CA TYR A 84 -16.15 -13.58 -5.24
C TYR A 84 -15.57 -14.87 -4.66
N ASP A 85 -15.38 -15.88 -5.49
CA ASP A 85 -14.87 -17.19 -5.06
C ASP A 85 -13.35 -17.32 -5.20
N GLY A 86 -12.69 -16.32 -5.76
CA GLY A 86 -11.24 -16.34 -5.96
C GLY A 86 -10.78 -17.27 -7.08
N SER A 87 -11.69 -17.85 -7.85
CA SER A 87 -11.35 -18.80 -8.94
C SER A 87 -10.48 -18.18 -10.02
N GLU A 88 -10.50 -16.86 -10.16
CA GLU A 88 -9.62 -16.10 -11.06
C GLU A 88 -8.35 -15.58 -10.39
N GLY A 89 -8.04 -16.03 -9.18
CA GLY A 89 -6.81 -15.68 -8.45
C GLY A 89 -6.82 -14.28 -7.81
N PHE A 90 -7.96 -13.62 -7.76
CA PHE A 90 -8.07 -12.24 -7.25
C PHE A 90 -8.81 -12.11 -5.92
N GLY A 91 -9.13 -13.19 -5.23
CA GLY A 91 -9.80 -13.14 -3.93
C GLY A 91 -11.12 -12.38 -3.97
N ILE A 92 -11.16 -11.18 -3.43
CA ILE A 92 -12.31 -10.30 -3.61
C ILE A 92 -12.16 -9.54 -4.91
N SER A 93 -13.05 -9.80 -5.82
CA SER A 93 -13.23 -8.94 -6.96
C SER A 93 -14.27 -7.89 -6.64
N CYS A 94 -13.85 -6.95 -5.87
CA CYS A 94 -14.57 -5.70 -5.76
C CYS A 94 -14.93 -5.15 -7.14
N PRO A 95 -15.78 -4.15 -7.20
CA PRO A 95 -15.96 -3.32 -8.39
C PRO A 95 -14.67 -2.96 -9.13
N SER A 96 -13.52 -3.11 -8.46
CA SER A 96 -12.21 -3.00 -9.09
C SER A 96 -12.01 -3.91 -10.28
N ASN A 97 -12.56 -5.09 -10.29
CA ASN A 97 -12.51 -5.98 -11.45
C ASN A 97 -13.64 -5.71 -12.45
N LEU A 98 -14.50 -4.76 -12.17
CA LEU A 98 -15.54 -4.29 -13.06
C LEU A 98 -15.05 -3.15 -13.98
N GLY A 99 -13.76 -3.08 -14.25
CA GLY A 99 -13.18 -2.12 -15.18
C GLY A 99 -12.59 -0.90 -14.49
N PRO A 100 -12.63 0.28 -15.11
CA PRO A 100 -11.93 1.47 -14.62
C PRO A 100 -12.40 1.93 -13.25
N LEU A 101 -13.61 1.55 -12.85
CA LEU A 101 -14.12 1.83 -11.51
C LEU A 101 -13.25 1.23 -10.42
N GLY A 102 -12.55 0.14 -10.69
CA GLY A 102 -11.66 -0.47 -9.73
C GLY A 102 -10.48 0.38 -9.32
N SER A 103 -9.98 1.22 -10.18
CA SER A 103 -8.92 2.15 -9.84
C SER A 103 -9.38 3.26 -8.89
N MET A 104 -10.68 3.51 -8.78
CA MET A 104 -11.26 4.49 -7.87
C MET A 104 -11.27 4.01 -6.40
N TYR A 105 -11.12 2.71 -6.17
CA TYR A 105 -11.13 2.11 -4.83
C TYR A 105 -9.73 1.78 -4.31
N ASN A 106 -8.72 2.39 -4.89
CA ASN A 106 -7.36 2.34 -4.40
C ASN A 106 -7.12 3.60 -3.56
N PHE A 107 -6.83 3.41 -2.28
CA PHE A 107 -6.54 4.50 -1.36
C PHE A 107 -5.09 4.43 -0.91
N ASN A 108 -4.54 5.58 -0.60
CA ASN A 108 -3.29 5.73 0.11
C ASN A 108 -3.58 6.21 1.53
N TYR A 109 -2.74 5.84 2.47
CA TYR A 109 -2.97 6.08 3.88
C TYR A 109 -1.77 6.73 4.53
N LEU A 110 -2.02 7.72 5.38
CA LEU A 110 -1.03 8.22 6.32
C LEU A 110 -1.52 7.94 7.73
N ILE A 111 -0.77 7.14 8.46
CA ILE A 111 -1.01 6.80 9.85
C ILE A 111 -0.06 7.64 10.69
N GLU A 112 -0.60 8.40 11.65
CA GLU A 112 0.17 9.17 12.61
C GLU A 112 -0.13 8.66 14.01
N THR A 113 0.88 8.11 14.67
CA THR A 113 0.76 7.60 16.04
C THR A 113 0.79 8.74 17.07
N LYS A 114 0.40 8.46 18.32
CA LYS A 114 0.47 9.44 19.43
C LYS A 114 1.88 10.00 19.65
N ASN A 115 2.91 9.27 19.26
CA ASN A 115 4.31 9.71 19.38
C ASN A 115 4.79 10.48 18.14
N ASN A 116 3.86 10.96 17.31
CA ASN A 116 4.14 11.63 16.04
C ASN A 116 4.97 10.79 15.06
N TYR A 117 4.96 9.45 15.19
CA TYR A 117 5.55 8.57 14.19
C TYR A 117 4.59 8.43 13.02
N ARG A 118 5.04 8.78 11.83
CA ARG A 118 4.22 8.85 10.62
C ARG A 118 4.59 7.74 9.66
N ILE A 119 3.57 6.99 9.25
CA ILE A 119 3.69 5.87 8.33
C ILE A 119 2.85 6.17 7.10
N ASP A 120 3.47 6.34 5.95
CA ASP A 120 2.78 6.41 4.66
C ASP A 120 2.64 5.02 4.05
N PHE A 121 1.45 4.73 3.57
CA PHE A 121 1.12 3.46 2.95
C PHE A 121 0.52 3.70 1.56
N SER A 122 1.30 3.40 0.53
CA SER A 122 0.91 3.60 -0.86
C SER A 122 1.11 2.33 -1.68
N ALA A 123 0.00 1.66 -2.01
CA ALA A 123 -0.01 0.38 -2.70
C ALA A 123 -0.24 0.47 -4.22
N GLY A 124 -0.49 1.66 -4.75
CA GLY A 124 -0.77 1.89 -6.16
C GLY A 124 0.11 2.95 -6.80
N ARG A 125 -0.42 3.57 -7.83
CA ARG A 125 0.18 4.79 -8.40
C ARG A 125 -0.15 5.98 -7.52
N ASP A 126 0.75 6.95 -7.50
CA ASP A 126 0.52 8.17 -6.77
C ASP A 126 -0.26 9.18 -7.61
N PHE A 127 -1.07 9.95 -6.91
CA PHE A 127 -1.57 11.23 -7.40
C PHE A 127 -0.63 12.36 -6.96
N GLU A 128 -0.52 13.37 -7.78
CA GLU A 128 0.26 14.56 -7.48
C GLU A 128 -0.12 15.15 -6.10
N GLU A 129 -1.41 15.27 -5.83
CA GLU A 129 -1.92 15.78 -4.55
C GLU A 129 -1.48 14.94 -3.35
N HIS A 130 -1.48 13.60 -3.49
CA HIS A 130 -0.99 12.71 -2.43
C HIS A 130 0.50 12.92 -2.19
N LEU A 131 1.31 12.97 -3.24
CA LEU A 131 2.75 13.18 -3.12
C LEU A 131 3.08 14.53 -2.45
N GLN A 132 2.36 15.60 -2.78
CA GLN A 132 2.52 16.91 -2.15
C GLN A 132 2.20 16.84 -0.65
N HIS A 133 1.13 16.13 -0.25
CA HIS A 133 0.80 15.93 1.14
C HIS A 133 1.87 15.13 1.89
N VAL A 134 2.31 14.02 1.32
CA VAL A 134 3.36 13.17 1.92
C VAL A 134 4.66 13.94 2.09
N GLN A 135 5.07 14.71 1.08
CA GLN A 135 6.26 15.55 1.14
C GLN A 135 6.17 16.59 2.27
N LYS A 136 5.00 17.19 2.48
CA LYS A 136 4.74 18.14 3.56
C LYS A 136 4.77 17.46 4.93
N GLU A 137 4.17 16.29 5.04
CA GLU A 137 4.07 15.53 6.30
C GLU A 137 5.38 14.85 6.71
N ARG A 138 6.28 14.59 5.76
CA ARG A 138 7.59 13.94 5.98
C ARG A 138 7.48 12.65 6.79
N PRO A 139 7.04 11.54 6.20
CA PRO A 139 6.84 10.30 6.93
C PRO A 139 8.17 9.72 7.45
N ASN A 140 8.12 9.10 8.62
CA ASN A 140 9.25 8.36 9.13
C ASN A 140 9.44 7.05 8.35
N LEU A 141 8.33 6.38 8.06
CA LEU A 141 8.29 5.14 7.29
C LEU A 141 7.36 5.28 6.09
N MET A 142 7.84 4.91 4.92
CA MET A 142 7.02 4.71 3.73
C MET A 142 6.97 3.24 3.36
N LEU A 143 5.78 2.69 3.25
CA LEU A 143 5.51 1.38 2.66
C LEU A 143 4.96 1.62 1.26
N ARG A 144 5.80 1.42 0.24
CA ARG A 144 5.47 1.86 -1.09
C ARG A 144 5.57 0.74 -2.12
N HIS A 145 4.60 0.72 -3.01
CA HIS A 145 4.67 -0.15 -4.18
C HIS A 145 5.92 0.16 -5.01
N ARG A 146 6.77 -0.85 -5.21
CA ARG A 146 7.89 -0.72 -6.13
C ARG A 146 7.37 -0.76 -7.57
N ILE A 147 7.38 0.36 -8.23
CA ILE A 147 7.05 0.42 -9.64
C ILE A 147 8.19 -0.23 -10.43
N ARG A 148 7.88 -1.29 -11.15
CA ARG A 148 8.86 -2.15 -11.86
C ARG A 148 9.76 -1.39 -12.83
N SER A 149 9.29 -0.26 -13.37
CA SER A 149 10.05 0.58 -14.30
C SER A 149 10.99 1.57 -13.61
N TYR A 150 10.97 1.69 -12.29
CA TYR A 150 11.85 2.63 -11.60
C TYR A 150 13.28 2.12 -11.56
N THR A 151 14.21 2.97 -12.01
CA THR A 151 15.64 2.75 -11.79
C THR A 151 15.99 3.00 -10.32
N PRO A 152 17.17 2.53 -9.83
CA PRO A 152 17.62 2.87 -8.48
C PRO A 152 17.67 4.39 -8.22
N GLU A 153 18.04 5.19 -9.22
CA GLU A 153 18.05 6.66 -9.15
C GLU A 153 16.65 7.23 -8.90
N GLN A 154 15.67 6.79 -9.67
CA GLN A 154 14.29 7.25 -9.51
C GLN A 154 13.70 6.85 -8.15
N TYR A 155 14.10 5.67 -7.63
CA TYR A 155 13.67 5.23 -6.31
C TYR A 155 14.35 6.06 -5.20
N ALA A 156 15.63 6.41 -5.38
CA ALA A 156 16.35 7.31 -4.49
C ALA A 156 15.76 8.73 -4.52
N ASP A 157 15.44 9.26 -5.71
CA ASP A 157 14.77 10.56 -5.89
C ASP A 157 13.47 10.63 -5.08
N MET A 158 12.69 9.55 -5.08
CA MET A 158 11.44 9.46 -4.32
C MET A 158 11.69 9.55 -2.81
N ILE A 159 12.66 8.80 -2.28
CA ILE A 159 13.01 8.83 -0.84
C ILE A 159 13.45 10.23 -0.42
N GLU A 160 14.32 10.85 -1.21
CA GLU A 160 14.84 12.19 -0.95
C GLU A 160 13.74 13.23 -1.02
N GLN A 161 12.92 13.20 -2.08
CA GLN A 161 11.82 14.14 -2.30
C GLN A 161 10.76 14.06 -1.18
N MET A 162 10.42 12.87 -0.72
CA MET A 162 9.44 12.67 0.36
C MET A 162 10.04 12.93 1.74
N GLY A 163 11.36 13.00 1.87
CA GLY A 163 12.03 13.18 3.15
C GLY A 163 11.83 12.01 4.11
N ALA A 164 11.57 10.82 3.58
CA ALA A 164 11.35 9.61 4.38
C ALA A 164 12.64 9.14 5.04
N GLN A 165 12.56 8.75 6.30
CA GLN A 165 13.71 8.14 7.01
C GLN A 165 13.95 6.72 6.52
N LEU A 166 12.86 5.99 6.30
CA LEU A 166 12.90 4.62 5.80
C LEU A 166 11.80 4.41 4.75
N MET A 167 12.15 3.86 3.59
CA MET A 167 11.19 3.44 2.59
C MET A 167 11.36 1.96 2.31
N LEU A 168 10.28 1.17 2.48
CA LEU A 168 10.28 -0.27 2.24
C LEU A 168 9.43 -0.60 1.02
N PRO A 169 9.92 -1.50 0.14
CA PRO A 169 9.19 -1.90 -1.05
C PRO A 169 8.03 -2.82 -0.70
N LEU A 170 6.87 -2.57 -1.31
CA LEU A 170 5.77 -3.50 -1.42
C LEU A 170 5.76 -4.14 -2.81
N HIS A 171 4.97 -5.19 -3.00
CA HIS A 171 4.79 -5.86 -4.31
C HIS A 171 6.06 -6.47 -4.91
N HIS A 172 6.98 -6.92 -4.08
CA HIS A 172 8.27 -7.46 -4.55
C HIS A 172 8.21 -8.91 -5.07
N ASN A 173 7.06 -9.57 -4.99
CA ASN A 173 6.82 -10.85 -5.67
C ASN A 173 7.06 -10.74 -7.19
N ASN A 174 6.73 -9.62 -7.81
CA ASN A 174 6.98 -9.38 -9.23
C ASN A 174 8.48 -9.33 -9.58
N ALA A 175 9.31 -8.80 -8.68
CA ALA A 175 10.76 -8.79 -8.86
C ALA A 175 11.33 -10.21 -8.79
N ARG A 176 10.85 -11.04 -7.86
CA ARG A 176 11.24 -12.46 -7.81
C ARG A 176 10.87 -13.20 -9.08
N ALA A 177 9.67 -12.99 -9.60
CA ALA A 177 9.20 -13.61 -10.83
C ALA A 177 10.04 -13.20 -12.06
N SER A 178 10.65 -12.01 -12.04
CA SER A 178 11.53 -11.52 -13.12
C SER A 178 13.01 -11.87 -12.93
N GLY A 179 13.37 -12.56 -11.84
CA GLY A 179 14.76 -12.89 -11.51
C GLY A 179 15.61 -11.70 -11.07
N GLU A 180 14.99 -10.57 -10.70
CA GLU A 180 15.70 -9.40 -10.24
C GLU A 180 16.18 -9.57 -8.79
N ASP A 181 17.46 -9.26 -8.53
CA ASP A 181 18.01 -9.19 -7.19
C ASP A 181 17.63 -7.88 -6.50
N LEU A 182 16.60 -7.94 -5.66
CA LEU A 182 16.15 -6.77 -4.92
C LEU A 182 17.14 -6.30 -3.86
N ASN A 183 17.96 -7.17 -3.30
CA ASN A 183 18.98 -6.76 -2.34
C ASN A 183 20.03 -5.89 -3.02
N GLU A 184 20.48 -6.32 -4.20
CA GLU A 184 21.40 -5.55 -5.03
C GLU A 184 20.78 -4.22 -5.49
N TYR A 185 19.50 -4.25 -5.88
CA TYR A 185 18.78 -3.03 -6.24
C TYR A 185 18.74 -2.02 -5.07
N MET A 186 18.35 -2.46 -3.86
CA MET A 186 18.27 -1.59 -2.68
C MET A 186 19.66 -1.12 -2.21
N ARG A 187 20.70 -1.94 -2.40
CA ARG A 187 22.08 -1.54 -2.14
C ARG A 187 22.47 -0.34 -3.03
N LYS A 188 22.19 -0.41 -4.33
CA LYS A 188 22.45 0.70 -5.26
C LYS A 188 21.67 1.97 -4.89
N VAL A 189 20.41 1.83 -4.51
CA VAL A 189 19.61 2.97 -4.01
C VAL A 189 20.29 3.64 -2.82
N ASN A 190 20.72 2.85 -1.83
CA ASN A 190 21.40 3.41 -0.64
C ASN A 190 22.73 4.08 -0.98
N GLU A 191 23.51 3.55 -1.92
CA GLU A 191 24.75 4.19 -2.39
C GLU A 191 24.49 5.57 -2.99
N ILE A 192 23.41 5.69 -3.79
CA ILE A 192 23.00 6.97 -4.36
C ILE A 192 22.59 7.95 -3.23
N LEU A 193 21.76 7.50 -2.29
CA LEU A 193 21.32 8.32 -1.16
C LEU A 193 22.52 8.82 -0.33
N ILE A 194 23.48 7.95 -0.04
CA ILE A 194 24.70 8.29 0.69
C ILE A 194 25.52 9.32 -0.09
N SER A 195 25.70 9.14 -1.41
CA SER A 195 26.46 10.08 -2.24
C SER A 195 25.84 11.49 -2.28
N ARG A 196 24.53 11.59 -2.03
CA ARG A 196 23.76 12.84 -1.97
C ARG A 196 23.64 13.40 -0.53
N ASN A 197 24.29 12.81 0.46
CA ASN A 197 24.12 13.14 1.89
C ASN A 197 22.66 13.05 2.37
N CYS A 198 21.85 12.21 1.73
CA CYS A 198 20.47 11.95 2.17
C CYS A 198 20.48 10.97 3.35
N SER A 199 19.73 11.30 4.41
CA SER A 199 19.57 10.43 5.58
C SER A 199 18.61 9.25 5.38
N GLY A 200 17.75 9.32 4.38
CA GLY A 200 16.81 8.26 4.05
C GLY A 200 17.51 6.96 3.67
N ARG A 201 16.88 5.84 4.00
CA ARG A 201 17.39 4.49 3.70
C ARG A 201 16.28 3.58 3.19
N THR A 202 16.70 2.49 2.56
CA THR A 202 15.81 1.40 2.13
C THR A 202 16.49 0.05 2.31
N PHE A 203 15.70 -1.01 2.43
CA PHE A 203 16.16 -2.39 2.33
C PHE A 203 15.03 -3.28 1.83
N ASN A 204 15.36 -4.49 1.43
CA ASN A 204 14.40 -5.51 1.05
C ASN A 204 14.06 -6.37 2.27
N PRO A 205 12.82 -6.28 2.83
CA PRO A 205 12.45 -7.09 3.98
C PRO A 205 12.42 -8.58 3.63
N GLU A 206 13.04 -9.40 4.48
CA GLU A 206 12.97 -10.86 4.35
C GLU A 206 11.57 -11.36 4.76
N PRO A 207 10.97 -12.26 4.00
CA PRO A 207 9.71 -12.88 4.39
C PRO A 207 9.82 -13.59 5.75
N TYR A 208 8.74 -13.52 6.54
CA TYR A 208 8.61 -14.20 7.83
C TYR A 208 9.62 -13.76 8.90
N ARG A 209 10.29 -12.61 8.70
CA ARG A 209 11.18 -12.00 9.68
C ARG A 209 10.51 -10.81 10.35
N TRP A 210 10.63 -10.74 11.67
CA TRP A 210 10.21 -9.56 12.44
C TRP A 210 11.30 -8.50 12.42
N TYR A 211 10.90 -7.25 12.23
CA TYR A 211 11.77 -6.09 12.28
C TYR A 211 11.27 -5.15 13.37
N GLN A 212 12.18 -4.68 14.19
CA GLN A 212 11.92 -3.62 15.14
C GLN A 212 12.47 -2.31 14.57
N ILE A 213 11.59 -1.34 14.38
CA ILE A 213 11.99 0.01 13.96
C ILE A 213 12.15 0.83 15.23
N CYS A 214 13.36 1.23 15.52
CA CYS A 214 13.68 2.08 16.66
C CYS A 214 13.88 3.52 16.18
N THR A 215 13.18 4.47 16.80
CA THR A 215 13.47 5.89 16.66
C THR A 215 14.32 6.29 17.85
N SER A 216 15.62 6.52 17.65
CA SER A 216 16.51 7.03 18.68
C SER A 216 17.08 8.37 18.24
N ILE A 217 17.17 9.31 19.18
CA ILE A 217 18.01 10.50 19.04
C ILE A 217 19.36 10.08 19.59
N LEU A 218 20.35 9.96 18.71
CA LEU A 218 21.74 9.83 19.13
C LEU A 218 22.25 11.27 19.32
N ALA A 219 22.53 11.64 20.57
CA ALA A 219 23.34 12.83 20.84
C ALA A 219 24.80 12.45 20.56
N GLU A 220 25.46 13.18 19.67
CA GLU A 220 26.89 13.13 19.46
C GLU A 220 27.64 13.87 20.59
#